data_87a78cfeaa5637fc0b50b215fc35702a
#
_entry.id   87a78cfeaa5637fc0b50b215fc35702a
#
_cell.length_a   1.000
_cell.length_b   1.000
_cell.length_c   1.000
_cell.angle_alpha   90.00
_cell.angle_beta   90.00
_cell.angle_gamma   90.00
#
_symmetry.space_group_name_H-M   'P 1'
#
loop_
_entity.id
_entity.type
_entity.pdbx_description
1 polymer ?
#
loop_
_entity_poly.entity_id
_entity_poly.type
_entity_poly.pdbx_seq_one_letter_code
_entity_poly.pdbx_strand_id
1 'polypeptide(L)'
;LIDTMKQNKVCMDLINGINVEYEQPGIKEIEGLWWKGKADIVNHDEKLVIDLKTTSDITKFRSSAFRYNYDSQAYIYRRLFGYDLLFIAIDKNTHQIGLFDCSDAFYESGLDKVQRAVEQYKLFYETPDFDPKQFFINKTL
;
A
#
# COMPACT_ATOMS: atom_id res chain seq x y z
N LEU A 1 12.62 15.21 8.01
CA LEU A 1 11.56 14.20 8.14
C LEU A 1 12.00 13.02 9.00
N ILE A 2 13.18 12.47 8.75
CA ILE A 2 13.73 11.37 9.56
C ILE A 2 13.90 11.80 11.01
N ASP A 3 14.43 13.00 11.25
CA ASP A 3 14.60 13.53 12.61
C ASP A 3 13.27 13.73 13.32
N THR A 4 12.25 14.18 12.60
CA THR A 4 10.89 14.33 13.13
C THR A 4 10.35 12.97 13.58
N MET A 5 10.50 11.94 12.77
CA MET A 5 10.06 10.58 13.09
C MET A 5 10.81 10.03 14.30
N LYS A 6 12.13 10.25 14.39
CA LYS A 6 12.93 9.80 15.53
C LYS A 6 12.54 10.45 16.85
N GLN A 7 11.98 11.65 16.81
CA GLN A 7 11.50 12.33 18.01
C GLN A 7 10.12 11.85 18.48
N ASN A 8 9.41 11.09 17.62
CA ASN A 8 8.08 10.58 17.97
C ASN A 8 8.22 9.20 18.60
N LYS A 9 7.97 9.11 19.90
CA LYS A 9 8.13 7.86 20.66
C LYS A 9 7.20 6.75 20.14
N VAL A 10 5.95 7.08 19.80
CA VAL A 10 4.99 6.08 19.31
C VAL A 10 5.49 5.48 17.99
N CYS A 11 5.96 6.31 17.08
CA CYS A 11 6.54 5.83 15.82
C CYS A 11 7.78 4.96 16.07
N MET A 12 8.68 5.40 16.94
CA MET A 12 9.90 4.65 17.24
C MET A 12 9.61 3.30 17.88
N ASP A 13 8.62 3.22 18.76
CA ASP A 13 8.20 1.96 19.38
C ASP A 13 7.63 0.98 18.35
N LEU A 14 6.93 1.50 17.34
CA LEU A 14 6.36 0.68 16.27
C LEU A 14 7.41 0.19 15.27
N ILE A 15 8.40 1.00 14.96
CA ILE A 15 9.39 0.70 13.92
C ILE A 15 10.67 0.05 14.42
N ASN A 16 10.90 0.05 15.72
CA ASN A 16 12.04 -0.60 16.35
C ASN A 16 11.58 -1.76 17.24
N GLY A 17 12.35 -2.83 17.25
CA GLY A 17 12.07 -3.98 18.11
C GLY A 17 12.82 -5.22 17.66
N ILE A 18 12.81 -6.25 18.50
CA ILE A 18 13.49 -7.52 18.20
C ILE A 18 12.79 -8.27 17.06
N ASN A 19 11.45 -8.22 17.03
CA ASN A 19 10.63 -8.91 16.05
C ASN A 19 10.13 -7.97 14.95
N VAL A 20 10.95 -7.01 14.57
CA VAL A 20 10.68 -6.06 13.47
C VAL A 20 11.65 -6.34 12.34
N GLU A 21 11.10 -6.51 11.14
CA GLU A 21 11.88 -6.73 9.92
C GLU A 21 11.69 -5.54 8.98
N TYR A 22 12.75 -5.19 8.27
CA TYR A 22 12.75 -4.07 7.32
C TYR A 22 12.91 -4.56 5.90
N GLU A 23 12.32 -3.86 4.94
CA GLU A 23 12.44 -4.17 3.52
C GLU A 23 12.11 -5.63 3.22
N GLN A 24 11.05 -6.13 3.84
CA GLN A 24 10.71 -7.54 3.81
C GLN A 24 9.94 -7.90 2.53
N PRO A 25 10.47 -8.80 1.69
CA PRO A 25 9.74 -9.24 0.50
C PRO A 25 8.64 -10.24 0.85
N GLY A 26 7.59 -10.23 0.07
CA GLY A 26 6.52 -11.22 0.14
C GLY A 26 6.05 -11.58 -1.26
N ILE A 27 5.64 -12.83 -1.44
CA ILE A 27 5.07 -13.32 -2.69
C ILE A 27 3.90 -14.24 -2.38
N LYS A 28 2.80 -14.07 -3.11
CA LYS A 28 1.60 -14.88 -2.91
C LYS A 28 0.71 -14.82 -4.14
N GLU A 29 -0.05 -15.88 -4.37
CA GLU A 29 -1.14 -15.88 -5.35
C GLU A 29 -2.35 -15.14 -4.75
N ILE A 30 -2.82 -14.12 -5.46
CA ILE A 30 -3.99 -13.31 -5.07
C ILE A 30 -4.85 -13.15 -6.33
N GLU A 31 -6.14 -13.49 -6.22
CA GLU A 31 -7.09 -13.41 -7.33
C GLU A 31 -6.60 -14.17 -8.58
N GLY A 32 -5.92 -15.28 -8.39
CA GLY A 32 -5.43 -16.14 -9.47
C GLY A 32 -4.14 -15.69 -10.15
N LEU A 33 -3.50 -14.65 -9.68
CA LEU A 33 -2.21 -14.18 -10.18
C LEU A 33 -1.18 -14.14 -9.07
N TRP A 34 0.08 -14.27 -9.44
CA TRP A 34 1.19 -14.13 -8.51
C TRP A 34 1.56 -12.67 -8.33
N TRP A 35 1.58 -12.25 -7.07
CA TRP A 35 1.94 -10.88 -6.67
C TRP A 35 3.17 -10.93 -5.78
N LYS A 36 4.01 -9.93 -5.93
CA LYS A 36 5.12 -9.73 -5.00
C LYS A 36 5.18 -8.26 -4.60
N GLY A 37 5.62 -8.04 -3.39
CA GLY A 37 5.80 -6.70 -2.83
C GLY A 37 6.90 -6.73 -1.79
N LYS A 38 7.34 -5.56 -1.40
CA LYS A 38 8.33 -5.40 -0.36
C LYS A 38 7.81 -4.40 0.66
N ALA A 39 7.54 -4.90 1.87
CA ALA A 39 7.06 -4.05 2.95
C ALA A 39 8.20 -3.24 3.55
N ASP A 40 7.95 -1.95 3.82
CA ASP A 40 8.96 -1.12 4.48
C ASP A 40 9.31 -1.69 5.84
N ILE A 41 8.30 -2.03 6.64
CA ILE A 41 8.45 -2.53 8.00
C ILE A 41 7.39 -3.58 8.26
N VAL A 42 7.80 -4.71 8.85
CA VAL A 42 6.88 -5.73 9.38
C VAL A 42 7.15 -5.86 10.88
N ASN A 43 6.16 -5.51 11.68
CA ASN A 43 6.23 -5.65 13.14
C ASN A 43 5.42 -6.88 13.56
N HIS A 44 6.13 -7.95 13.93
CA HIS A 44 5.49 -9.22 14.26
C HIS A 44 4.83 -9.22 15.63
N ASP A 45 5.30 -8.41 16.56
CA ASP A 45 4.72 -8.32 17.90
C ASP A 45 3.35 -7.60 17.84
N GLU A 46 3.27 -6.52 17.08
CA GLU A 46 2.03 -5.77 16.88
C GLU A 46 1.16 -6.33 15.75
N LYS A 47 1.69 -7.27 14.98
CA LYS A 47 1.03 -7.85 13.79
C LYS A 47 0.59 -6.77 12.81
N LEU A 48 1.53 -5.91 12.46
CA LEU A 48 1.32 -4.80 11.53
C LEU A 48 2.35 -4.82 10.42
N VAL A 49 1.88 -4.53 9.21
CA VAL A 49 2.74 -4.06 8.13
C VAL A 49 2.68 -2.53 8.16
N ILE A 50 3.81 -1.89 8.25
CA ILE A 50 3.90 -0.43 8.35
C ILE A 50 4.50 0.11 7.07
N ASP A 51 3.80 1.06 6.46
CA ASP A 51 4.23 1.73 5.25
C ASP A 51 4.43 3.22 5.53
N LEU A 52 5.62 3.72 5.16
CA LEU A 52 5.98 5.11 5.39
C LEU A 52 5.60 5.95 4.19
N LYS A 53 4.85 7.02 4.42
CA LYS A 53 4.42 7.94 3.37
C LYS A 53 4.81 9.38 3.73
N THR A 54 5.09 10.16 2.71
CA THR A 54 5.19 11.62 2.85
C THR A 54 3.98 12.25 2.17
N THR A 55 3.51 13.36 2.69
CA THR A 55 2.38 14.08 2.12
C THR A 55 2.64 15.59 2.15
N SER A 56 2.08 16.31 1.21
CA SER A 56 2.16 17.78 1.19
C SER A 56 1.15 18.42 2.15
N ASP A 57 0.12 17.69 2.54
CA ASP A 57 -0.92 18.17 3.46
C ASP A 57 -1.54 16.95 4.18
N ILE A 58 -1.18 16.80 5.46
CA ILE A 58 -1.63 15.64 6.24
C ILE A 58 -3.14 15.65 6.50
N THR A 59 -3.76 16.83 6.49
CA THR A 59 -5.22 16.95 6.67
C THR A 59 -6.00 16.35 5.47
N LYS A 60 -5.34 16.20 4.35
CA LYS A 60 -5.91 15.62 3.12
C LYS A 60 -5.42 14.20 2.85
N PHE A 61 -4.74 13.57 3.81
CA PHE A 61 -4.15 12.25 3.60
C PHE A 61 -5.20 11.21 3.22
N ARG A 62 -6.37 11.25 3.82
CA ARG A 62 -7.44 10.30 3.52
C ARG A 62 -7.83 10.32 2.03
N SER A 63 -8.07 11.48 1.46
CA SER A 63 -8.41 11.57 0.04
C SER A 63 -7.22 11.23 -0.84
N SER A 64 -6.01 11.62 -0.44
CA SER A 64 -4.79 11.24 -1.15
C SER A 64 -4.58 9.73 -1.17
N ALA A 65 -4.89 9.05 -0.08
CA ALA A 65 -4.74 7.60 0.03
C ALA A 65 -5.60 6.85 -1.01
N PHE A 66 -6.85 7.26 -1.20
CA PHE A 66 -7.70 6.71 -2.26
C PHE A 66 -7.20 7.08 -3.65
N ARG A 67 -6.84 8.33 -3.83
CA ARG A 67 -6.39 8.87 -5.12
C ARG A 67 -5.11 8.21 -5.63
N TYR A 68 -4.16 7.91 -4.75
CA TYR A 68 -2.89 7.29 -5.10
C TYR A 68 -2.92 5.76 -4.97
N ASN A 69 -4.09 5.16 -4.82
CA ASN A 69 -4.27 3.71 -4.76
C ASN A 69 -3.59 3.04 -3.56
N TYR A 70 -3.50 3.75 -2.43
CA TYR A 70 -2.98 3.15 -1.19
C TYR A 70 -3.93 2.07 -0.65
N ASP A 71 -5.21 2.14 -1.00
CA ASP A 71 -6.19 1.10 -0.69
C ASP A 71 -5.83 -0.23 -1.39
N SER A 72 -5.43 -0.20 -2.64
CA SER A 72 -4.93 -1.39 -3.35
C SER A 72 -3.67 -1.94 -2.67
N GLN A 73 -2.74 -1.07 -2.31
CA GLN A 73 -1.53 -1.44 -1.58
C GLN A 73 -1.87 -2.09 -0.24
N ALA A 74 -2.80 -1.52 0.51
CA ALA A 74 -3.23 -2.06 1.80
C ALA A 74 -3.80 -3.47 1.65
N TYR A 75 -4.68 -3.67 0.68
CA TYR A 75 -5.27 -4.98 0.41
C TYR A 75 -4.20 -6.01 0.02
N ILE A 76 -3.33 -5.66 -0.92
CA ILE A 76 -2.28 -6.58 -1.40
C ILE A 76 -1.34 -6.95 -0.25
N TYR A 77 -0.87 -5.98 0.52
CA TYR A 77 0.10 -6.24 1.60
C TYR A 77 -0.51 -7.03 2.75
N ARG A 78 -1.77 -6.79 3.07
CA ARG A 78 -2.49 -7.61 4.05
C ARG A 78 -2.56 -9.08 3.58
N ARG A 79 -2.80 -9.31 2.30
CA ARG A 79 -2.80 -10.66 1.73
C ARG A 79 -1.40 -11.29 1.70
N LEU A 80 -0.37 -10.51 1.37
CA LEU A 80 1.00 -11.01 1.30
C LEU A 80 1.56 -11.41 2.67
N PHE A 81 1.31 -10.62 3.69
CA PHE A 81 1.94 -10.78 5.00
C PHE A 81 1.01 -11.29 6.11
N GLY A 82 -0.30 -11.26 5.90
CA GLY A 82 -1.27 -11.75 6.88
C GLY A 82 -1.52 -10.79 8.05
N TYR A 83 -1.03 -9.57 7.98
CA TYR A 83 -1.20 -8.55 9.02
C TYR A 83 -1.93 -7.33 8.46
N ASP A 84 -2.57 -6.56 9.34
CA ASP A 84 -3.16 -5.30 8.96
C ASP A 84 -2.09 -4.27 8.60
N LEU A 85 -2.47 -3.30 7.78
CA LEU A 85 -1.59 -2.23 7.33
C LEU A 85 -1.82 -0.96 8.15
N LEU A 86 -0.72 -0.33 8.54
CA LEU A 86 -0.69 0.99 9.15
C LEU A 86 0.15 1.91 8.28
N PHE A 87 -0.41 3.06 7.90
CA PHE A 87 0.36 4.11 7.26
C PHE A 87 0.90 5.07 8.32
N ILE A 88 2.20 5.32 8.29
CA ILE A 88 2.81 6.43 9.01
C ILE A 88 3.07 7.52 7.98
N ALA A 89 2.34 8.60 8.06
CA ALA A 89 2.46 9.73 7.14
C ALA A 89 3.14 10.91 7.80
N ILE A 90 4.04 11.55 7.07
CA ILE A 90 4.76 12.73 7.54
C ILE A 90 4.47 13.88 6.59
N ASP A 91 3.97 14.99 7.14
CA ASP A 91 3.74 16.20 6.37
C ASP A 91 5.08 16.88 6.08
N LYS A 92 5.38 17.08 4.81
CA LYS A 92 6.64 17.68 4.37
C LYS A 92 6.78 19.15 4.75
N ASN A 93 5.67 19.82 4.97
CA ASN A 93 5.65 21.27 5.27
C ASN A 93 5.61 21.56 6.76
N THR A 94 4.78 20.83 7.51
CA THR A 94 4.57 21.07 8.94
C THR A 94 5.34 20.12 9.84
N HIS A 95 5.86 19.01 9.26
CA HIS A 95 6.52 17.91 9.97
C HIS A 95 5.60 17.17 10.95
N GLN A 96 4.30 17.36 10.83
CA GLN A 96 3.34 16.57 11.60
C GLN A 96 3.38 15.11 11.16
N ILE A 97 3.20 14.21 12.12
CA ILE A 97 3.13 12.78 11.90
C ILE A 97 1.71 12.32 12.17
N GLY A 98 1.17 11.53 11.25
CA GLY A 98 -0.12 10.86 11.40
C GLY A 98 0.02 9.35 11.33
N LEU A 99 -0.73 8.65 12.17
CA LEU A 99 -0.88 7.20 12.12
C LEU A 99 -2.27 6.91 11.57
N PHE A 100 -2.33 6.19 10.46
CA PHE A 100 -3.59 5.93 9.77
C PHE A 100 -3.81 4.42 9.63
N ASP A 101 -4.78 3.92 10.39
CA ASP A 101 -5.29 2.56 10.23
C ASP A 101 -6.16 2.46 8.99
N CYS A 102 -6.34 1.25 8.53
CA CYS A 102 -7.19 0.97 7.37
C CYS A 102 -8.52 0.38 7.85
N SER A 103 -9.63 0.99 7.44
CA SER A 103 -10.97 0.46 7.70
C SER A 103 -11.28 -0.71 6.78
N ASP A 104 -12.30 -1.49 7.13
CA ASP A 104 -12.80 -2.55 6.25
C ASP A 104 -13.20 -2.00 4.88
N ALA A 105 -13.87 -0.85 4.85
CA ALA A 105 -14.25 -0.20 3.60
C ALA A 105 -13.02 0.19 2.75
N PHE A 106 -11.92 0.56 3.38
CA PHE A 106 -10.68 0.86 2.67
C PHE A 106 -10.09 -0.38 2.02
N TYR A 107 -10.05 -1.51 2.73
CA TYR A 107 -9.60 -2.79 2.17
C TYR A 107 -10.52 -3.29 1.06
N GLU A 108 -11.84 -3.13 1.22
CA GLU A 108 -12.81 -3.50 0.19
C GLU A 108 -12.64 -2.67 -1.09
N SER A 109 -12.38 -1.38 -0.94
CA SER A 109 -12.04 -0.51 -2.07
C SER A 109 -10.77 -1.00 -2.77
N GLY A 110 -9.77 -1.41 -2.02
CA GLY A 110 -8.54 -1.98 -2.55
C GLY A 110 -8.77 -3.29 -3.29
N LEU A 111 -9.57 -4.19 -2.71
CA LEU A 111 -9.96 -5.44 -3.35
C LEU A 111 -10.65 -5.19 -4.69
N ASP A 112 -11.60 -4.28 -4.72
CA ASP A 112 -12.33 -3.93 -5.95
C ASP A 112 -11.39 -3.45 -7.06
N LYS A 113 -10.43 -2.59 -6.72
CA LYS A 113 -9.40 -2.13 -7.65
C LYS A 113 -8.49 -3.26 -8.14
N VAL A 114 -8.09 -4.15 -7.24
CA VAL A 114 -7.24 -5.30 -7.58
C VAL A 114 -7.99 -6.26 -8.50
N GLN A 115 -9.25 -6.55 -8.22
CA GLN A 115 -10.08 -7.41 -9.09
C GLN A 115 -10.21 -6.82 -10.49
N ARG A 116 -10.44 -5.53 -10.60
CA ARG A 116 -10.51 -4.85 -11.91
C ARG A 116 -9.17 -4.92 -12.65
N ALA A 117 -8.07 -4.73 -11.93
CA ALA A 117 -6.74 -4.85 -12.52
C ALA A 117 -6.45 -6.27 -13.01
N VAL A 118 -6.86 -7.28 -12.24
CA VAL A 118 -6.71 -8.69 -12.62
C VAL A 118 -7.55 -9.02 -13.85
N GLU A 119 -8.78 -8.54 -13.92
CA GLU A 119 -9.64 -8.71 -15.11
C GLU A 119 -8.99 -8.14 -16.36
N GLN A 120 -8.42 -6.92 -16.25
CA GLN A 120 -7.71 -6.30 -17.36
C GLN A 120 -6.46 -7.09 -17.76
N TYR A 121 -5.70 -7.57 -16.79
CA TYR A 121 -4.53 -8.39 -17.06
C TYR A 121 -4.90 -9.67 -17.82
N LYS A 122 -5.93 -10.38 -17.35
CA LYS A 122 -6.40 -11.61 -18.00
C LYS A 122 -6.93 -11.35 -19.40
N LEU A 123 -7.63 -10.24 -19.58
CA LEU A 123 -8.14 -9.84 -20.89
C LEU A 123 -7.00 -9.63 -21.89
N PHE A 124 -5.92 -8.95 -21.50
CA PHE A 124 -4.81 -8.65 -22.38
C PHE A 124 -3.90 -9.87 -22.65
N TYR A 125 -3.72 -10.76 -21.68
CA TYR A 125 -2.68 -11.80 -21.74
C TYR A 125 -3.20 -13.22 -21.78
N GLU A 126 -4.45 -13.48 -21.41
CA GLU A 126 -5.00 -14.82 -21.31
C GLU A 126 -6.20 -15.08 -22.23
N THR A 127 -6.76 -14.04 -22.85
CA THR A 127 -7.92 -14.19 -23.75
C THR A 127 -7.46 -14.40 -25.18
N PRO A 128 -7.74 -15.56 -25.81
CA PRO A 128 -7.48 -15.77 -27.23
C PRO A 128 -8.28 -14.77 -28.09
N ASP A 129 -7.70 -14.34 -29.18
CA ASP A 129 -8.33 -13.44 -30.17
C ASP A 129 -8.68 -12.05 -29.62
N PHE A 130 -8.20 -11.70 -28.42
CA PHE A 130 -8.39 -10.37 -27.89
C PHE A 130 -7.55 -9.34 -28.67
N ASP A 131 -8.19 -8.26 -29.12
CA ASP A 131 -7.51 -7.17 -29.82
C ASP A 131 -7.14 -6.06 -28.81
N PRO A 132 -5.87 -5.94 -28.41
CA PRO A 132 -5.44 -4.91 -27.46
C PRO A 132 -5.57 -3.50 -28.01
N LYS A 133 -5.73 -3.30 -29.32
CA LYS A 133 -5.88 -1.97 -29.92
C LYS A 133 -7.11 -1.22 -29.42
N GLN A 134 -8.14 -1.93 -28.98
CA GLN A 134 -9.34 -1.32 -28.40
C GLN A 134 -9.05 -0.49 -27.16
N PHE A 135 -7.95 -0.81 -26.46
CA PHE A 135 -7.57 -0.17 -25.18
C PHE A 135 -6.27 0.63 -25.30
N PHE A 136 -5.77 0.79 -26.52
CA PHE A 136 -4.52 1.47 -26.75
C PHE A 136 -4.74 2.93 -27.13
N ILE A 137 -4.09 3.81 -26.40
CA ILE A 137 -4.08 5.25 -26.70
C ILE A 137 -2.63 5.67 -26.91
N ASN A 138 -2.34 6.22 -28.09
CA ASN A 138 -1.02 6.75 -28.39
C ASN A 138 -1.15 8.26 -28.63
N LYS A 139 -0.66 9.04 -27.69
CA LYS A 139 -0.71 10.52 -27.77
C LYS A 139 0.63 11.11 -27.37
N THR A 140 0.99 12.22 -28.05
CA THR A 140 2.07 13.08 -27.60
C THR A 140 1.50 14.20 -26.73
N LEU A 141 2.02 14.29 -25.53
CA LEU A 141 1.60 15.35 -24.60
C LEU A 141 2.36 16.65 -24.84
#